data_87e51e1d0aca1d78e33ef155e63261eb
#
_entry.id   87e51e1d0aca1d78e33ef155e63261eb
#
_cell.length_a   1.000
_cell.length_b   1.000
_cell.length_c   1.000
_cell.angle_alpha   90.00
_cell.angle_beta   90.00
_cell.angle_gamma   90.00
#
_symmetry.space_group_name_H-M   'P 1'
#
loop_
_entity.id
_entity.type
_entity.pdbx_description
1 polymer ?
#
loop_
_entity_poly.entity_id
_entity_poly.type
_entity_poly.pdbx_seq_one_letter_code
_entity_poly.pdbx_strand_id
1 'polypeptide(L)'
;MRFSRETRIGIFIAAVLIAGFFTLNYLRGEDLFGRQTELYSHYRNIEGLVVSNPVYIQGFKAGSVSEVKYNAETGVFDVRCSVNKDFKIPVDTKMTIYSVDLMGGKGIRLDYGKSEEYVKGKAELEPSYAPDMVSSLTNQIGPLIGKVSNAIDSLTAASAAIDRIANTIDEREVYSAVRHLNSVL
;
A
#
# COMPACT_ATOMS: atom_id res chain seq x y z
N MET A 1 26.51 -15.64 -54.56
CA MET A 1 25.04 -15.67 -54.70
C MET A 1 24.53 -14.22 -54.63
N ARG A 2 23.96 -13.71 -55.74
CA ARG A 2 23.35 -12.38 -55.77
C ARG A 2 21.92 -12.51 -55.31
N PHE A 3 21.62 -12.06 -54.09
CA PHE A 3 20.24 -11.99 -53.58
C PHE A 3 19.44 -11.00 -54.43
N SER A 4 18.23 -11.37 -54.80
CA SER A 4 17.31 -10.49 -55.53
C SER A 4 16.95 -9.26 -54.65
N ARG A 5 16.49 -8.16 -55.26
CA ARG A 5 16.08 -6.95 -54.50
C ARG A 5 14.95 -7.26 -53.51
N GLU A 6 14.03 -8.15 -53.89
CA GLU A 6 12.92 -8.58 -53.07
C GLU A 6 13.39 -9.35 -51.83
N THR A 7 14.39 -10.23 -51.97
CA THR A 7 14.97 -10.98 -50.85
C THR A 7 15.62 -10.05 -49.83
N ARG A 8 16.31 -8.97 -50.26
CA ARG A 8 16.91 -7.99 -49.33
C ARG A 8 15.87 -7.21 -48.58
N ILE A 9 14.78 -6.80 -49.25
CA ILE A 9 13.64 -6.11 -48.60
C ILE A 9 12.98 -7.05 -47.59
N GLY A 10 12.75 -8.32 -47.94
CA GLY A 10 12.16 -9.31 -47.03
C GLY A 10 13.00 -9.54 -45.77
N ILE A 11 14.33 -9.67 -45.92
CA ILE A 11 15.26 -9.80 -44.79
C ILE A 11 15.23 -8.55 -43.90
N PHE A 12 15.20 -7.36 -44.50
CA PHE A 12 15.13 -6.11 -43.73
C PHE A 12 13.85 -6.01 -42.92
N ILE A 13 12.68 -6.31 -43.50
CA ILE A 13 11.40 -6.31 -42.81
C ILE A 13 11.39 -7.34 -41.68
N ALA A 14 11.90 -8.55 -41.92
CA ALA A 14 12.00 -9.59 -40.89
C ALA A 14 12.91 -9.15 -39.73
N ALA A 15 14.05 -8.51 -40.01
CA ALA A 15 14.95 -8.00 -38.99
C ALA A 15 14.29 -6.90 -38.13
N VAL A 16 13.54 -5.99 -38.77
CA VAL A 16 12.79 -4.94 -38.03
C VAL A 16 11.72 -5.53 -37.15
N LEU A 17 10.98 -6.52 -37.62
CA LEU A 17 9.96 -7.21 -36.80
C LEU A 17 10.58 -7.95 -35.62
N ILE A 18 11.68 -8.64 -35.82
CA ILE A 18 12.41 -9.33 -34.75
C ILE A 18 12.94 -8.32 -33.74
N ALA A 19 13.55 -7.23 -34.17
CA ALA A 19 14.04 -6.16 -33.30
C ALA A 19 12.88 -5.53 -32.49
N GLY A 20 11.75 -5.24 -33.13
CA GLY A 20 10.54 -4.74 -32.47
C GLY A 20 10.03 -5.71 -31.41
N PHE A 21 9.98 -6.99 -31.72
CA PHE A 21 9.56 -8.02 -30.76
C PHE A 21 10.48 -8.06 -29.53
N PHE A 22 11.79 -8.05 -29.71
CA PHE A 22 12.74 -8.01 -28.59
C PHE A 22 12.63 -6.71 -27.78
N THR A 23 12.45 -5.57 -28.45
CA THR A 23 12.26 -4.28 -27.77
C THR A 23 11.01 -4.26 -26.90
N LEU A 24 9.89 -4.77 -27.41
CA LEU A 24 8.63 -4.85 -26.64
C LEU A 24 8.76 -5.78 -25.43
N ASN A 25 9.42 -6.92 -25.59
CA ASN A 25 9.66 -7.84 -24.47
C ASN A 25 10.63 -7.26 -23.45
N TYR A 26 11.66 -6.54 -23.88
CA TYR A 26 12.58 -5.83 -22.99
C TYR A 26 11.85 -4.75 -22.16
N LEU A 27 10.95 -3.98 -22.77
CA LEU A 27 10.15 -2.95 -22.08
C LEU A 27 9.15 -3.54 -21.08
N ARG A 28 8.69 -4.78 -21.26
CA ARG A 28 7.85 -5.48 -20.29
C ARG A 28 8.58 -5.86 -19.00
N GLY A 29 9.92 -5.73 -19.00
CA GLY A 29 10.75 -6.08 -17.85
C GLY A 29 10.79 -7.59 -17.57
N GLU A 30 10.42 -8.41 -18.55
CA GLU A 30 10.64 -9.85 -18.51
C GLU A 30 12.09 -10.14 -18.92
N ASP A 31 12.90 -10.55 -17.97
CA ASP A 31 14.23 -11.10 -18.25
C ASP A 31 14.08 -12.44 -18.97
N LEU A 32 14.08 -12.40 -20.32
CA LEU A 32 13.96 -13.58 -21.18
C LEU A 32 15.08 -14.62 -20.98
N PHE A 33 16.18 -14.22 -20.37
CA PHE A 33 17.36 -15.06 -20.11
C PHE A 33 17.74 -15.11 -18.61
N GLY A 34 17.07 -14.34 -17.75
CA GLY A 34 17.31 -14.33 -16.32
C GLY A 34 16.83 -15.62 -15.66
N ARG A 35 17.69 -16.22 -14.87
CA ARG A 35 17.29 -17.31 -13.97
C ARG A 35 16.33 -16.72 -12.92
N GLN A 36 15.05 -17.00 -13.06
CA GLN A 36 14.01 -16.52 -12.13
C GLN A 36 13.62 -17.61 -11.15
N THR A 37 13.27 -17.22 -9.95
CA THR A 37 12.59 -18.06 -8.95
C THR A 37 11.09 -17.80 -9.06
N GLU A 38 10.30 -18.84 -9.27
CA GLU A 38 8.85 -18.75 -9.31
C GLU A 38 8.29 -18.96 -7.91
N LEU A 39 7.57 -17.97 -7.42
CA LEU A 39 6.85 -18.03 -6.15
C LEU A 39 5.37 -18.02 -6.44
N TYR A 40 4.60 -18.84 -5.74
CA TYR A 40 3.15 -18.85 -5.88
C TYR A 40 2.46 -18.88 -4.52
N SER A 41 1.25 -18.35 -4.49
CA SER A 41 0.42 -18.31 -3.30
C SER A 41 -1.06 -18.26 -3.68
N HIS A 42 -1.93 -18.63 -2.75
CA HIS A 42 -3.37 -18.72 -2.95
C HIS A 42 -4.10 -17.67 -2.12
N TYR A 43 -4.86 -16.80 -2.77
CA TYR A 43 -5.56 -15.69 -2.11
C TYR A 43 -7.06 -15.80 -2.28
N ARG A 44 -7.82 -15.50 -1.22
CA ARG A 44 -9.30 -15.37 -1.33
C ARG A 44 -9.71 -14.05 -1.99
N ASN A 45 -8.90 -13.03 -1.85
CA ASN A 45 -9.11 -11.71 -2.46
C ASN A 45 -7.76 -11.17 -2.93
N ILE A 46 -7.70 -10.62 -4.13
CA ILE A 46 -6.47 -10.05 -4.69
C ILE A 46 -6.45 -8.51 -4.63
N GLU A 47 -7.54 -7.87 -4.16
CA GLU A 47 -7.63 -6.42 -3.95
C GLU A 47 -7.25 -5.55 -5.16
N GLY A 48 -7.41 -6.06 -6.37
CA GLY A 48 -7.02 -5.37 -7.61
C GLY A 48 -5.57 -5.63 -8.05
N LEU A 49 -4.89 -6.63 -7.49
CA LEU A 49 -3.59 -7.08 -8.00
C LEU A 49 -3.73 -7.64 -9.42
N VAL A 50 -2.86 -7.20 -10.33
CA VAL A 50 -2.86 -7.62 -11.73
C VAL A 50 -1.47 -8.09 -12.15
N VAL A 51 -1.41 -8.77 -13.30
CA VAL A 51 -0.15 -9.16 -13.93
C VAL A 51 0.72 -7.93 -14.19
N SER A 52 2.04 -8.09 -14.07
CA SER A 52 3.07 -7.04 -14.14
C SER A 52 3.14 -6.12 -12.92
N ASN A 53 2.27 -6.24 -11.91
CA ASN A 53 2.46 -5.53 -10.66
C ASN A 53 3.82 -5.87 -10.02
N PRO A 54 4.47 -4.90 -9.37
CA PRO A 54 5.81 -5.08 -8.84
C PRO A 54 5.84 -6.02 -7.63
N VAL A 55 6.94 -6.79 -7.52
CA VAL A 55 7.28 -7.57 -6.32
C VAL A 55 8.49 -6.92 -5.65
N TYR A 56 8.37 -6.62 -4.35
CA TYR A 56 9.40 -5.96 -3.57
C TYR A 56 9.95 -6.85 -2.47
N ILE A 57 11.25 -6.71 -2.25
CA ILE A 57 11.98 -7.26 -1.12
C ILE A 57 12.67 -6.10 -0.42
N GLN A 58 12.33 -5.83 0.84
CA GLN A 58 12.93 -4.74 1.63
C GLN A 58 12.95 -3.37 0.89
N GLY A 59 11.91 -3.09 0.09
CA GLY A 59 11.79 -1.85 -0.69
C GLY A 59 12.48 -1.89 -2.07
N PHE A 60 13.25 -2.92 -2.39
CA PHE A 60 13.85 -3.09 -3.71
C PHE A 60 12.92 -3.90 -4.63
N LYS A 61 12.71 -3.42 -5.86
CA LYS A 61 11.94 -4.16 -6.87
C LYS A 61 12.72 -5.39 -7.34
N ALA A 62 12.34 -6.54 -6.83
CA ALA A 62 13.03 -7.82 -7.10
C ALA A 62 12.40 -8.63 -8.22
N GLY A 63 11.17 -8.27 -8.65
CA GLY A 63 10.46 -9.01 -9.67
C GLY A 63 9.09 -8.41 -10.00
N SER A 64 8.23 -9.25 -10.56
CA SER A 64 6.85 -8.87 -10.93
C SER A 64 5.90 -10.06 -10.82
N VAL A 65 4.60 -9.75 -10.75
CA VAL A 65 3.53 -10.74 -10.84
C VAL A 65 3.46 -11.26 -12.27
N SER A 66 3.65 -12.57 -12.45
CA SER A 66 3.67 -13.22 -13.77
C SER A 66 2.29 -13.76 -14.18
N GLU A 67 1.49 -14.20 -13.21
CA GLU A 67 0.17 -14.77 -13.48
C GLU A 67 -0.79 -14.50 -12.31
N VAL A 68 -2.05 -14.19 -12.64
CA VAL A 68 -3.17 -14.16 -11.70
C VAL A 68 -4.31 -14.96 -12.33
N LYS A 69 -4.71 -16.06 -11.71
CA LYS A 69 -5.74 -16.96 -12.23
C LYS A 69 -6.77 -17.29 -11.16
N TYR A 70 -8.04 -17.16 -11.50
CA TYR A 70 -9.12 -17.62 -10.61
C TYR A 70 -9.33 -19.13 -10.76
N ASN A 71 -9.30 -19.84 -9.66
CA ASN A 71 -9.60 -21.25 -9.59
C ASN A 71 -11.08 -21.42 -9.16
N ALA A 72 -11.93 -21.80 -10.10
CA ALA A 72 -13.37 -21.95 -9.85
C ALA A 72 -13.72 -23.14 -8.94
N GLU A 73 -12.85 -24.15 -8.85
CA GLU A 73 -13.09 -25.32 -8.00
C GLU A 73 -12.86 -25.03 -6.53
N THR A 74 -11.82 -24.23 -6.21
CA THR A 74 -11.43 -23.88 -4.85
C THR A 74 -11.94 -22.51 -4.40
N GLY A 75 -12.38 -21.67 -5.33
CA GLY A 75 -12.86 -20.32 -5.07
C GLY A 75 -11.75 -19.34 -4.66
N VAL A 76 -10.48 -19.64 -4.98
CA VAL A 76 -9.32 -18.79 -4.67
C VAL A 76 -8.61 -18.33 -5.95
N PHE A 77 -7.79 -17.32 -5.81
CA PHE A 77 -6.91 -16.80 -6.86
C PHE A 77 -5.52 -17.39 -6.68
N ASP A 78 -5.01 -18.03 -7.71
CA ASP A 78 -3.63 -18.50 -7.82
C ASP A 78 -2.79 -17.35 -8.36
N VAL A 79 -1.88 -16.84 -7.55
CA VAL A 79 -0.98 -15.74 -7.90
C VAL A 79 0.43 -16.29 -8.01
N ARG A 80 1.08 -16.04 -9.18
CA ARG A 80 2.49 -16.37 -9.41
C ARG A 80 3.31 -15.12 -9.58
N CYS A 81 4.50 -15.15 -9.01
CA CYS A 81 5.49 -14.09 -9.12
C CYS A 81 6.80 -14.65 -9.65
N SER A 82 7.43 -13.88 -10.51
CA SER A 82 8.79 -14.13 -10.97
C SER A 82 9.74 -13.17 -10.27
N VAL A 83 10.71 -13.71 -9.55
CA VAL A 83 11.70 -12.95 -8.76
C VAL A 83 13.10 -13.34 -9.21
N ASN A 84 14.02 -12.38 -9.28
CA ASN A 84 15.41 -12.63 -9.65
C ASN A 84 16.07 -13.62 -8.65
N LYS A 85 16.80 -14.61 -9.18
CA LYS A 85 17.51 -15.64 -8.40
C LYS A 85 18.63 -15.12 -7.53
N ASP A 86 19.06 -13.89 -7.70
CA ASP A 86 20.08 -13.27 -6.85
C ASP A 86 19.62 -13.09 -5.42
N PHE A 87 18.28 -13.08 -5.22
CA PHE A 87 17.68 -13.02 -3.89
C PHE A 87 17.52 -14.40 -3.28
N LYS A 88 18.14 -14.60 -2.12
CA LYS A 88 17.95 -15.78 -1.29
C LYS A 88 16.68 -15.61 -0.47
N ILE A 89 15.62 -16.32 -0.84
CA ILE A 89 14.29 -16.20 -0.24
C ILE A 89 14.12 -17.36 0.74
N PRO A 90 13.97 -17.10 2.07
CA PRO A 90 13.68 -18.12 3.06
C PRO A 90 12.35 -18.84 2.75
N VAL A 91 12.24 -20.13 3.07
CA VAL A 91 11.05 -20.93 2.78
C VAL A 91 9.81 -20.49 3.58
N ASP A 92 10.01 -19.84 4.72
CA ASP A 92 8.98 -19.29 5.60
C ASP A 92 8.63 -17.81 5.31
N THR A 93 9.03 -17.31 4.14
CA THR A 93 8.70 -15.96 3.66
C THR A 93 7.20 -15.86 3.39
N LYS A 94 6.59 -14.74 3.79
CA LYS A 94 5.18 -14.45 3.48
C LYS A 94 5.09 -13.59 2.22
N MET A 95 4.12 -13.93 1.39
CA MET A 95 3.80 -13.18 0.18
C MET A 95 2.63 -12.25 0.48
N THR A 96 2.92 -10.97 0.73
CA THR A 96 1.96 -9.99 1.24
C THR A 96 1.48 -9.07 0.14
N ILE A 97 0.16 -9.05 -0.12
CA ILE A 97 -0.47 -8.02 -0.98
C ILE A 97 -0.52 -6.72 -0.18
N TYR A 98 -0.09 -5.61 -0.80
CA TYR A 98 -0.12 -4.30 -0.16
C TYR A 98 -0.37 -3.18 -1.18
N SER A 99 -0.81 -2.02 -0.70
CA SER A 99 -0.95 -0.82 -1.51
C SER A 99 0.41 -0.13 -1.69
N VAL A 100 0.85 0.00 -2.94
CA VAL A 100 2.12 0.67 -3.28
C VAL A 100 1.99 2.18 -3.17
N ASP A 101 0.78 2.69 -3.40
CA ASP A 101 0.46 4.11 -3.37
C ASP A 101 -0.93 4.38 -2.77
N LEU A 102 -1.28 5.66 -2.61
CA LEU A 102 -2.57 6.10 -2.09
C LEU A 102 -3.70 6.03 -3.12
N MET A 103 -3.38 5.84 -4.40
CA MET A 103 -4.36 5.81 -5.50
C MET A 103 -4.88 4.40 -5.80
N GLY A 104 -4.43 3.40 -5.04
CA GLY A 104 -4.90 2.02 -5.15
C GLY A 104 -3.99 1.11 -5.97
N GLY A 105 -2.79 1.55 -6.35
CA GLY A 105 -1.78 0.67 -6.94
C GLY A 105 -1.43 -0.46 -5.99
N LYS A 106 -1.49 -1.71 -6.48
CA LYS A 106 -1.17 -2.91 -5.69
C LYS A 106 0.17 -3.52 -6.10
N GLY A 107 0.80 -4.18 -5.15
CA GLY A 107 2.02 -4.94 -5.36
C GLY A 107 2.15 -6.06 -4.36
N ILE A 108 3.16 -6.87 -4.55
CA ILE A 108 3.53 -7.94 -3.62
C ILE A 108 4.78 -7.50 -2.86
N ARG A 109 4.78 -7.68 -1.55
CA ARG A 109 5.95 -7.58 -0.70
C ARG A 109 6.29 -8.96 -0.16
N LEU A 110 7.55 -9.34 -0.26
CA LEU A 110 8.08 -10.55 0.34
C LEU A 110 8.61 -10.22 1.73
N ASP A 111 7.86 -10.61 2.73
CA ASP A 111 8.22 -10.45 4.14
C ASP A 111 9.02 -11.69 4.57
N TYR A 112 10.33 -11.56 4.69
CA TYR A 112 11.24 -12.65 5.00
C TYR A 112 10.95 -13.24 6.37
N GLY A 113 10.94 -14.58 6.42
CA GLY A 113 10.91 -15.34 7.67
C GLY A 113 12.28 -15.42 8.33
N LYS A 114 12.42 -16.38 9.24
CA LYS A 114 13.64 -16.63 10.00
C LYS A 114 14.33 -17.93 9.62
N SER A 115 13.81 -18.67 8.64
CA SER A 115 14.37 -19.94 8.20
C SER A 115 15.75 -19.74 7.56
N GLU A 116 16.68 -20.65 7.87
CA GLU A 116 17.98 -20.72 7.18
C GLU A 116 17.90 -21.52 5.87
N GLU A 117 16.76 -22.15 5.59
CA GLU A 117 16.52 -22.86 4.36
C GLU A 117 15.95 -21.91 3.31
N TYR A 118 16.47 -21.97 2.07
CA TYR A 118 16.12 -21.07 0.96
C TYR A 118 15.39 -21.80 -0.15
N VAL A 119 14.45 -21.10 -0.76
CA VAL A 119 13.70 -21.56 -1.93
C VAL A 119 14.65 -21.89 -3.08
N LYS A 120 14.44 -23.07 -3.70
CA LYS A 120 15.16 -23.51 -4.90
C LYS A 120 14.18 -23.69 -6.05
N GLY A 121 14.14 -22.72 -6.95
CA GLY A 121 13.33 -22.78 -8.19
C GLY A 121 11.89 -22.36 -7.96
N LYS A 122 10.98 -23.28 -7.62
CA LYS A 122 9.56 -23.00 -7.36
C LYS A 122 9.23 -23.25 -5.91
N ALA A 123 8.44 -22.34 -5.31
CA ALA A 123 7.93 -22.55 -3.96
C ALA A 123 6.54 -21.91 -3.77
N GLU A 124 5.74 -22.56 -2.95
CA GLU A 124 4.53 -22.00 -2.40
C GLU A 124 4.86 -21.22 -1.13
N LEU A 125 4.35 -20.00 -1.03
CA LEU A 125 4.53 -19.14 0.13
C LEU A 125 3.20 -18.83 0.79
N GLU A 126 3.23 -18.57 2.10
CA GLU A 126 2.05 -18.21 2.88
C GLU A 126 1.47 -16.87 2.40
N PRO A 127 0.14 -16.81 2.06
CA PRO A 127 -0.51 -15.55 1.69
C PRO A 127 -0.67 -14.64 2.90
N SER A 128 -0.48 -13.34 2.69
CA SER A 128 -0.70 -12.32 3.70
C SER A 128 -1.26 -11.05 3.07
N TYR A 129 -1.86 -10.19 3.91
CA TYR A 129 -2.40 -8.90 3.51
C TYR A 129 -1.85 -7.81 4.42
N ALA A 130 -1.36 -6.74 3.85
CA ALA A 130 -1.03 -5.55 4.63
C ALA A 130 -2.32 -4.76 4.93
N PRO A 131 -2.41 -4.12 6.11
CA PRO A 131 -3.51 -3.17 6.37
C PRO A 131 -3.53 -2.09 5.30
N ASP A 132 -4.71 -1.76 4.78
CA ASP A 132 -4.85 -0.71 3.80
C ASP A 132 -4.50 0.65 4.43
N MET A 133 -3.78 1.51 3.70
CA MET A 133 -3.31 2.81 4.22
C MET A 133 -4.49 3.68 4.65
N VAL A 134 -5.59 3.65 3.89
CA VAL A 134 -6.81 4.41 4.21
C VAL A 134 -7.44 3.92 5.52
N SER A 135 -7.54 2.62 5.72
CA SER A 135 -8.04 2.03 6.98
C SER A 135 -7.13 2.37 8.15
N SER A 136 -5.82 2.37 7.95
CA SER A 136 -4.85 2.75 8.98
C SER A 136 -4.97 4.22 9.37
N LEU A 137 -5.18 5.13 8.43
CA LEU A 137 -5.43 6.55 8.67
C LEU A 137 -6.76 6.76 9.40
N THR A 138 -7.84 6.10 8.96
CA THR A 138 -9.16 6.20 9.61
C THR A 138 -9.09 5.77 11.07
N ASN A 139 -8.37 4.69 11.38
CA ASN A 139 -8.19 4.20 12.75
C ASN A 139 -7.39 5.17 13.64
N GLN A 140 -6.51 5.99 13.07
CA GLN A 140 -5.76 7.00 13.81
C GLN A 140 -6.52 8.32 13.95
N ILE A 141 -7.34 8.69 12.97
CA ILE A 141 -8.14 9.93 12.99
C ILE A 141 -9.34 9.80 13.92
N GLY A 142 -9.99 8.63 14.03
CA GLY A 142 -11.13 8.39 14.89
C GLY A 142 -10.94 8.87 16.34
N PRO A 143 -9.88 8.46 17.05
CA PRO A 143 -9.59 8.94 18.40
C PRO A 143 -9.30 10.44 18.49
N LEU A 144 -8.76 11.06 17.43
CA LEU A 144 -8.49 12.50 17.38
C LEU A 144 -9.80 13.30 17.30
N ILE A 145 -10.74 12.85 16.47
CA ILE A 145 -12.08 13.45 16.37
C ILE A 145 -12.78 13.40 17.74
N GLY A 146 -12.71 12.27 18.45
CA GLY A 146 -13.25 12.13 19.79
C GLY A 146 -12.62 13.12 20.80
N LYS A 147 -11.30 13.31 20.75
CA LYS A 147 -10.61 14.31 21.62
C LYS A 147 -11.02 15.74 21.29
N VAL A 148 -11.18 16.07 20.02
CA VAL A 148 -11.65 17.41 19.60
C VAL A 148 -13.08 17.66 20.06
N SER A 149 -13.97 16.67 19.92
CA SER A 149 -15.34 16.77 20.43
C SER A 149 -15.37 17.03 21.94
N ASN A 150 -14.63 16.25 22.72
CA ASN A 150 -14.54 16.43 24.18
C ASN A 150 -13.97 17.79 24.57
N ALA A 151 -13.02 18.33 23.79
CA ALA A 151 -12.47 19.68 24.03
C ALA A 151 -13.54 20.76 23.75
N ILE A 152 -14.33 20.61 22.69
CA ILE A 152 -15.44 21.52 22.37
C ILE A 152 -16.49 21.48 23.48
N ASP A 153 -16.87 20.30 23.95
CA ASP A 153 -17.81 20.12 25.04
C ASP A 153 -17.32 20.80 26.36
N SER A 154 -16.02 20.65 26.63
CA SER A 154 -15.39 21.29 27.79
C SER A 154 -15.37 22.82 27.66
N LEU A 155 -15.10 23.37 26.48
CA LEU A 155 -15.17 24.82 26.22
C LEU A 155 -16.60 25.33 26.35
N THR A 156 -17.59 24.59 25.85
CA THR A 156 -19.00 24.94 25.98
C THR A 156 -19.41 24.98 27.44
N ALA A 157 -19.02 24.00 28.24
CA ALA A 157 -19.27 23.96 29.68
C ALA A 157 -18.58 25.14 30.41
N ALA A 158 -17.34 25.48 30.05
CA ALA A 158 -16.62 26.64 30.61
C ALA A 158 -17.32 27.95 30.27
N SER A 159 -17.75 28.14 29.00
CA SER A 159 -18.56 29.31 28.61
C SER A 159 -19.84 29.44 29.42
N ALA A 160 -20.58 28.34 29.59
CA ALA A 160 -21.80 28.34 30.40
C ALA A 160 -21.53 28.66 31.88
N ALA A 161 -20.39 28.28 32.43
CA ALA A 161 -19.97 28.62 33.77
C ALA A 161 -19.65 30.13 33.89
N ILE A 162 -18.96 30.71 32.91
CA ILE A 162 -18.66 32.13 32.82
C ILE A 162 -19.96 32.97 32.77
N ASP A 163 -20.91 32.54 31.93
CA ASP A 163 -22.21 33.21 31.81
C ASP A 163 -22.98 33.20 33.13
N ARG A 164 -22.93 32.08 33.89
CA ARG A 164 -23.54 32.01 35.22
C ARG A 164 -22.88 32.97 36.20
N ILE A 165 -21.55 33.05 36.22
CA ILE A 165 -20.81 33.97 37.07
C ILE A 165 -21.15 35.42 36.71
N ALA A 166 -21.13 35.75 35.40
CA ALA A 166 -21.47 37.07 34.91
C ALA A 166 -22.90 37.50 35.30
N ASN A 167 -23.89 36.56 35.22
CA ASN A 167 -25.25 36.82 35.60
C ASN A 167 -25.51 36.81 37.15
N THR A 168 -24.57 36.27 37.92
CA THR A 168 -24.67 36.24 39.39
C THR A 168 -24.08 37.51 40.04
N ILE A 169 -23.25 38.25 39.30
CA ILE A 169 -22.72 39.56 39.72
C ILE A 169 -23.84 40.58 39.54
N ASP A 170 -24.68 40.73 40.58
CA ASP A 170 -25.69 41.78 40.60
C ASP A 170 -24.98 43.15 40.72
N GLU A 171 -25.19 44.02 39.72
CA GLU A 171 -24.63 45.38 39.73
C GLU A 171 -24.97 46.13 41.03
N ARG A 172 -26.08 45.80 41.63
CA ARG A 172 -26.51 46.40 42.94
C ARG A 172 -25.59 46.02 44.10
N GLU A 173 -25.09 44.78 44.15
CA GLU A 173 -24.14 44.35 45.18
C GLU A 173 -22.78 45.01 45.04
N VAL A 174 -22.28 45.14 43.77
CA VAL A 174 -21.05 45.85 43.48
C VAL A 174 -21.15 47.34 43.86
N TYR A 175 -22.28 48.00 43.48
CA TYR A 175 -22.52 49.38 43.86
C TYR A 175 -22.68 49.57 45.38
N SER A 176 -23.30 48.63 46.11
CA SER A 176 -23.44 48.66 47.55
C SER A 176 -22.09 48.49 48.27
N ALA A 177 -21.24 47.59 47.78
CA ALA A 177 -19.90 47.37 48.33
C ALA A 177 -18.98 48.60 48.12
N VAL A 178 -19.03 49.22 46.92
CA VAL A 178 -18.27 50.44 46.62
C VAL A 178 -18.78 51.62 47.48
N ARG A 179 -20.10 51.72 47.71
CA ARG A 179 -20.67 52.77 48.56
C ARG A 179 -20.29 52.59 50.03
N HIS A 180 -20.23 51.35 50.53
CA HIS A 180 -19.77 51.06 51.89
C HIS A 180 -18.31 51.38 52.11
N LEU A 181 -17.46 51.06 51.10
CA LEU A 181 -16.05 51.43 51.15
C LEU A 181 -15.82 52.95 51.19
N ASN A 182 -16.64 53.70 50.44
CA ASN A 182 -16.54 55.19 50.40
C ASN A 182 -17.13 55.88 51.62
N SER A 183 -17.89 55.18 52.50
CA SER A 183 -18.45 55.68 53.74
C SER A 183 -17.56 55.44 54.98
N VAL A 184 -16.47 54.65 54.82
CA VAL A 184 -15.50 54.31 55.87
C VAL A 184 -14.16 55.07 55.72
N LEU A 185 -13.97 55.73 54.58
CA LEU A 185 -12.89 56.69 54.33
C LEU A 185 -13.35 58.10 54.64
#